data_485c14fd14e736e49edfa4dd1bf208b1
#
_entry.id   485c14fd14e736e49edfa4dd1bf208b1
#
_cell.length_a   1.000
_cell.length_b   1.000
_cell.length_c   1.000
_cell.angle_alpha   90.00
_cell.angle_beta   90.00
_cell.angle_gamma   90.00
#
_symmetry.space_group_name_H-M   'P 1'
#
loop_
_entity.id
_entity.type
_entity.pdbx_description
1 polymer ?
#
loop_
_entity_poly.entity_id
_entity_poly.type
_entity_poly.pdbx_seq_one_letter_code
_entity_poly.pdbx_strand_id
1 'polypeptide(L)'
;MSFRKEPPFTHGTPTRNAVVLVNLGTPDAPTTPAVRRYLKEFLSDPRVVEIPRAIWWMILHLIILPFRSSKSAAKYASIWTKEGSPLKVHTGKQAILLRGLLGERGHDSVKVVMAMRYGSPSLPEVLDQLKAENCERVAILPAYPQYSGTTTGSISDAVFAHYAGVRNVPELRMIKHYHDHDGYIDALRDSVLAHWKINGRGDKLVMSFHGVPKRTLMLGDPYHCECYKTARLLATKLGLSSEQYLVTFQSRFGKAEWLQPYTAPTLVQMAKEGLKRVDLICPGFTSDCLETLEEIAMEAKHDFETAGGREFHYIPCLNESPKWIAGLADIAEQHLLGWDTKTTPAQREAEKQDKETGRRNAVKLGAS
;
A
#
# COMPACT_ATOMS: atom_id res chain seq x y z
N MET A 1 -2.25 -28.52 -15.98
CA MET A 1 -1.88 -27.86 -14.71
C MET A 1 -2.06 -28.86 -13.60
N SER A 2 -1.09 -29.03 -12.71
CA SER A 2 -1.27 -29.79 -11.46
C SER A 2 -1.67 -28.83 -10.35
N PHE A 3 -2.69 -29.19 -9.57
CA PHE A 3 -3.01 -28.45 -8.36
C PHE A 3 -1.88 -28.63 -7.34
N ARG A 4 -1.61 -27.57 -6.58
CA ARG A 4 -0.67 -27.63 -5.45
C ARG A 4 -1.31 -28.40 -4.28
N LYS A 5 -0.47 -28.88 -3.37
CA LYS A 5 -0.97 -29.44 -2.11
C LYS A 5 -1.64 -28.35 -1.30
N GLU A 6 -2.91 -28.55 -0.97
CA GLU A 6 -3.68 -27.66 -0.11
C GLU A 6 -3.60 -28.11 1.35
N PRO A 7 -3.85 -27.21 2.31
CA PRO A 7 -3.95 -27.60 3.71
C PRO A 7 -5.07 -28.62 3.92
N PRO A 8 -5.02 -29.44 4.98
CA PRO A 8 -6.12 -30.35 5.33
C PRO A 8 -7.42 -29.58 5.46
N PHE A 9 -8.47 -30.09 4.86
CA PHE A 9 -9.80 -29.51 4.90
C PHE A 9 -10.78 -30.46 5.57
N THR A 10 -11.58 -29.95 6.51
CA THR A 10 -12.66 -30.68 7.17
C THR A 10 -13.99 -30.12 6.71
N HIS A 11 -14.83 -30.93 6.08
CA HIS A 11 -16.18 -30.52 5.69
C HIS A 11 -17.01 -30.09 6.90
N GLY A 12 -17.82 -29.04 6.73
CA GLY A 12 -18.60 -28.47 7.85
C GLY A 12 -17.83 -27.46 8.70
N THR A 13 -16.57 -27.13 8.38
CA THR A 13 -15.88 -26.01 9.04
C THR A 13 -16.59 -24.69 8.70
N PRO A 14 -16.89 -23.84 9.70
CA PRO A 14 -17.50 -22.53 9.45
C PRO A 14 -16.66 -21.68 8.51
N THR A 15 -17.33 -21.04 7.58
CA THR A 15 -16.69 -20.13 6.63
C THR A 15 -16.41 -18.76 7.26
N ARG A 16 -15.38 -18.08 6.79
CA ARG A 16 -15.00 -16.75 7.26
C ARG A 16 -14.84 -15.78 6.09
N ASN A 17 -14.99 -14.49 6.40
CA ASN A 17 -14.66 -13.40 5.50
C ASN A 17 -13.33 -12.78 5.92
N ALA A 18 -12.52 -12.33 4.97
CA ALA A 18 -11.25 -11.67 5.26
C ALA A 18 -11.06 -10.39 4.46
N VAL A 19 -10.37 -9.43 5.06
CA VAL A 19 -9.78 -8.26 4.40
C VAL A 19 -8.28 -8.37 4.55
N VAL A 20 -7.56 -8.33 3.44
CA VAL A 20 -6.10 -8.33 3.41
C VAL A 20 -5.62 -6.94 3.04
N LEU A 21 -5.07 -6.20 4.00
CA LEU A 21 -4.41 -4.93 3.75
C LEU A 21 -3.01 -5.21 3.19
N VAL A 22 -2.80 -4.89 1.91
CA VAL A 22 -1.55 -5.22 1.21
C VAL A 22 -0.73 -3.96 0.95
N ASN A 23 0.51 -3.94 1.44
CA ASN A 23 1.46 -2.88 1.13
C ASN A 23 2.65 -3.42 0.31
N LEU A 24 3.52 -2.51 -0.18
CA LEU A 24 4.65 -2.83 -1.06
C LEU A 24 5.57 -3.87 -0.42
N GLY A 25 5.96 -3.61 0.79
CA GLY A 25 6.93 -4.39 1.51
C GLY A 25 8.21 -3.62 1.83
N THR A 26 9.07 -4.29 2.56
CA THR A 26 10.29 -3.72 3.11
C THR A 26 11.26 -4.86 3.44
N PRO A 27 12.58 -4.63 3.51
CA PRO A 27 13.50 -5.65 3.99
C PRO A 27 13.23 -6.03 5.45
N ASP A 28 13.61 -7.26 5.84
CA ASP A 28 13.42 -7.74 7.22
C ASP A 28 14.35 -7.04 8.23
N ALA A 29 15.46 -6.49 7.75
CA ALA A 29 16.44 -5.75 8.55
C ALA A 29 17.17 -4.73 7.69
N PRO A 30 17.71 -3.64 8.26
CA PRO A 30 18.46 -2.62 7.55
C PRO A 30 19.91 -3.07 7.27
N THR A 31 20.08 -4.32 6.84
CA THR A 31 21.39 -4.92 6.54
C THR A 31 21.53 -5.21 5.05
N THR A 32 22.73 -5.13 4.52
CA THR A 32 23.00 -5.39 3.11
C THR A 32 22.44 -6.73 2.60
N PRO A 33 22.55 -7.86 3.32
CA PRO A 33 21.96 -9.13 2.88
C PRO A 33 20.43 -9.11 2.84
N ALA A 34 19.77 -8.52 3.85
CA ALA A 34 18.31 -8.44 3.89
C ALA A 34 17.77 -7.52 2.79
N VAL A 35 18.39 -6.35 2.61
CA VAL A 35 18.04 -5.40 1.54
C VAL A 35 18.28 -6.00 0.17
N ARG A 36 19.36 -6.78 -0.02
CA ARG A 36 19.63 -7.48 -1.29
C ARG A 36 18.53 -8.49 -1.63
N ARG A 37 18.03 -9.28 -0.65
CA ARG A 37 16.91 -10.22 -0.86
C ARG A 37 15.66 -9.48 -1.28
N TYR A 38 15.30 -8.42 -0.54
CA TYR A 38 14.15 -7.58 -0.85
C TYR A 38 14.23 -6.94 -2.24
N LEU A 39 15.36 -6.29 -2.57
CA LEU A 39 15.56 -5.66 -3.87
C LEU A 39 15.52 -6.69 -5.01
N LYS A 40 16.06 -7.90 -4.79
CA LYS A 40 15.98 -8.98 -5.78
C LYS A 40 14.53 -9.35 -6.07
N GLU A 41 13.70 -9.54 -5.04
CA GLU A 41 12.28 -9.87 -5.20
C GLU A 41 11.54 -8.73 -5.91
N PHE A 42 11.65 -7.51 -5.39
CA PHE A 42 10.97 -6.33 -5.91
C PHE A 42 11.34 -6.02 -7.37
N LEU A 43 12.62 -5.97 -7.69
CA LEU A 43 13.10 -5.63 -9.03
C LEU A 43 13.01 -6.80 -10.03
N SER A 44 12.69 -8.02 -9.59
CA SER A 44 12.41 -9.15 -10.47
C SER A 44 10.97 -9.15 -11.00
N ASP A 45 10.09 -8.30 -10.47
CA ASP A 45 8.71 -8.20 -10.94
C ASP A 45 8.65 -7.51 -12.31
N PRO A 46 8.07 -8.16 -13.34
CA PRO A 46 7.93 -7.58 -14.68
C PRO A 46 7.00 -6.35 -14.70
N ARG A 47 6.10 -6.21 -13.72
CA ARG A 47 5.29 -5.01 -13.56
C ARG A 47 6.11 -3.80 -13.10
N VAL A 48 7.18 -4.05 -12.34
CA VAL A 48 8.06 -2.99 -11.82
C VAL A 48 9.12 -2.61 -12.85
N VAL A 49 9.70 -3.60 -13.54
CA VAL A 49 10.74 -3.38 -14.55
C VAL A 49 10.36 -4.07 -15.85
N GLU A 50 9.91 -3.29 -16.82
CA GLU A 50 9.47 -3.73 -18.14
C GLU A 50 10.65 -3.87 -19.13
N ILE A 51 11.69 -4.62 -18.74
CA ILE A 51 12.84 -4.93 -19.58
C ILE A 51 12.83 -6.44 -19.90
N PRO A 52 13.25 -6.88 -21.11
CA PRO A 52 13.36 -8.30 -21.44
C PRO A 52 14.10 -9.08 -20.36
N ARG A 53 13.49 -10.19 -19.86
CA ARG A 53 13.91 -10.85 -18.63
C ARG A 53 15.37 -11.28 -18.60
N ALA A 54 15.90 -11.81 -19.70
CA ALA A 54 17.29 -12.26 -19.79
C ALA A 54 18.29 -11.09 -19.61
N ILE A 55 18.01 -9.96 -20.27
CA ILE A 55 18.83 -8.76 -20.18
C ILE A 55 18.73 -8.19 -18.75
N TRP A 56 17.51 -8.07 -18.24
CA TRP A 56 17.31 -7.53 -16.89
C TRP A 56 17.91 -8.43 -15.81
N TRP A 57 17.84 -9.75 -15.95
CA TRP A 57 18.47 -10.65 -15.00
C TRP A 57 19.99 -10.39 -14.87
N MET A 58 20.69 -10.20 -15.97
CA MET A 58 22.12 -9.87 -15.97
C MET A 58 22.38 -8.52 -15.26
N ILE A 59 21.64 -7.48 -15.63
CA ILE A 59 21.78 -6.14 -15.04
C ILE A 59 21.49 -6.21 -13.53
N LEU A 60 20.41 -6.86 -13.14
CA LEU A 60 20.01 -6.97 -11.75
C LEU A 60 21.08 -7.66 -10.91
N HIS A 61 21.54 -8.85 -11.33
CA HIS A 61 22.45 -9.68 -10.53
C HIS A 61 23.90 -9.23 -10.56
N LEU A 62 24.38 -8.69 -11.69
CA LEU A 62 25.79 -8.31 -11.86
C LEU A 62 26.05 -6.84 -11.53
N ILE A 63 25.05 -5.97 -11.61
CA ILE A 63 25.22 -4.53 -11.40
C ILE A 63 24.38 -4.03 -10.21
N ILE A 64 23.06 -4.16 -10.29
CA ILE A 64 22.18 -3.49 -9.32
C ILE A 64 22.38 -4.05 -7.90
N LEU A 65 22.21 -5.36 -7.73
CA LEU A 65 22.29 -5.99 -6.40
C LEU A 65 23.68 -5.85 -5.74
N PRO A 66 24.82 -6.02 -6.44
CA PRO A 66 26.13 -5.83 -5.83
C PRO A 66 26.39 -4.41 -5.35
N PHE A 67 26.07 -3.40 -6.17
CA PHE A 67 26.47 -2.02 -5.89
C PHE A 67 25.41 -1.19 -5.13
N ARG A 68 24.14 -1.53 -5.27
CA ARG A 68 23.05 -0.73 -4.67
C ARG A 68 22.64 -1.22 -3.29
N SER A 69 22.80 -2.52 -2.97
CA SER A 69 22.28 -3.09 -1.73
C SER A 69 22.86 -2.46 -0.47
N SER A 70 24.18 -2.15 -0.44
CA SER A 70 24.82 -1.52 0.72
C SER A 70 24.37 -0.07 0.90
N LYS A 71 24.28 0.69 -0.19
CA LYS A 71 23.79 2.08 -0.15
C LYS A 71 22.33 2.14 0.32
N SER A 72 21.48 1.27 -0.21
CA SER A 72 20.09 1.19 0.24
C SER A 72 19.99 0.72 1.69
N ALA A 73 20.86 -0.18 2.16
CA ALA A 73 20.89 -0.60 3.56
C ALA A 73 21.20 0.57 4.51
N ALA A 74 22.13 1.45 4.14
CA ALA A 74 22.42 2.67 4.90
C ALA A 74 21.19 3.61 4.99
N LYS A 75 20.48 3.81 3.88
CA LYS A 75 19.25 4.59 3.84
C LYS A 75 18.15 3.95 4.72
N TYR A 76 17.95 2.62 4.65
CA TYR A 76 17.02 1.94 5.55
C TYR A 76 17.42 2.08 7.01
N ALA A 77 18.72 2.04 7.32
CA ALA A 77 19.22 2.19 8.69
C ALA A 77 18.91 3.58 9.28
N SER A 78 18.93 4.65 8.46
CA SER A 78 18.65 6.02 8.92
C SER A 78 17.19 6.24 9.35
N ILE A 79 16.25 5.41 8.86
CA ILE A 79 14.81 5.52 9.20
C ILE A 79 14.32 4.36 10.08
N TRP A 80 15.19 3.39 10.40
CA TRP A 80 14.80 2.18 11.12
C TRP A 80 14.45 2.48 12.57
N THR A 81 13.27 2.06 13.00
CA THR A 81 12.80 2.25 14.38
C THR A 81 13.14 1.04 15.27
N LYS A 82 12.92 1.17 16.58
CA LYS A 82 13.03 0.04 17.52
C LYS A 82 12.02 -1.08 17.21
N GLU A 83 10.88 -0.75 16.60
CA GLU A 83 9.83 -1.71 16.23
C GLU A 83 10.09 -2.34 14.85
N GLY A 84 11.01 -1.78 14.06
CA GLY A 84 11.34 -2.24 12.71
C GLY A 84 11.20 -1.17 11.63
N SER A 85 10.97 -1.61 10.40
CA SER A 85 10.70 -0.70 9.28
C SER A 85 9.40 0.07 9.50
N PRO A 86 9.39 1.41 9.35
CA PRO A 86 8.18 2.23 9.49
C PRO A 86 7.01 1.70 8.65
N LEU A 87 7.24 1.38 7.37
CA LEU A 87 6.18 0.84 6.50
C LEU A 87 5.49 -0.39 7.10
N LYS A 88 6.27 -1.35 7.61
CA LYS A 88 5.74 -2.59 8.19
C LYS A 88 5.00 -2.32 9.49
N VAL A 89 5.57 -1.48 10.34
CA VAL A 89 5.00 -1.12 11.66
C VAL A 89 3.65 -0.43 11.46
N HIS A 90 3.61 0.62 10.65
CA HIS A 90 2.38 1.38 10.40
C HIS A 90 1.30 0.53 9.70
N THR A 91 1.67 -0.26 8.67
CA THR A 91 0.71 -1.17 8.02
C THR A 91 0.13 -2.19 9.00
N GLY A 92 0.95 -2.74 9.88
CA GLY A 92 0.50 -3.67 10.92
C GLY A 92 -0.48 -3.03 11.90
N LYS A 93 -0.16 -1.83 12.38
CA LYS A 93 -1.03 -1.04 13.27
C LYS A 93 -2.34 -0.67 12.58
N GLN A 94 -2.30 -0.25 11.31
CA GLN A 94 -3.50 0.02 10.52
C GLN A 94 -4.41 -1.21 10.41
N ALA A 95 -3.86 -2.39 10.14
CA ALA A 95 -4.65 -3.63 10.07
C ALA A 95 -5.30 -4.00 11.43
N ILE A 96 -4.59 -3.81 12.54
CA ILE A 96 -5.13 -4.04 13.88
C ILE A 96 -6.26 -3.07 14.20
N LEU A 97 -6.06 -1.78 13.95
CA LEU A 97 -7.06 -0.74 14.21
C LEU A 97 -8.28 -0.89 13.30
N LEU A 98 -8.07 -1.21 12.02
CA LEU A 98 -9.17 -1.51 11.08
C LEU A 98 -10.01 -2.70 11.57
N ARG A 99 -9.37 -3.78 12.04
CA ARG A 99 -10.07 -4.93 12.61
C ARG A 99 -10.93 -4.53 13.82
N GLY A 100 -10.36 -3.73 14.74
CA GLY A 100 -11.09 -3.23 15.91
C GLY A 100 -12.32 -2.43 15.51
N LEU A 101 -12.13 -1.45 14.62
CA LEU A 101 -13.22 -0.57 14.18
C LEU A 101 -14.31 -1.32 13.37
N LEU A 102 -13.93 -2.27 12.53
CA LEU A 102 -14.91 -3.11 11.83
C LEU A 102 -15.71 -3.96 12.84
N GLY A 103 -15.08 -4.48 13.89
CA GLY A 103 -15.77 -5.17 14.99
C GLY A 103 -16.76 -4.26 15.71
N GLU A 104 -16.37 -3.04 16.08
CA GLU A 104 -17.25 -2.04 16.69
C GLU A 104 -18.45 -1.69 15.80
N ARG A 105 -18.30 -1.77 14.48
CA ARG A 105 -19.35 -1.56 13.49
C ARG A 105 -20.20 -2.84 13.23
N GLY A 106 -19.95 -3.91 13.97
CA GLY A 106 -20.70 -5.18 13.92
C GLY A 106 -20.18 -6.19 12.91
N HIS A 107 -19.00 -5.99 12.34
CA HIS A 107 -18.34 -6.94 11.42
C HIS A 107 -17.33 -7.87 12.15
N ASP A 108 -17.66 -8.37 13.33
CA ASP A 108 -16.77 -9.16 14.22
C ASP A 108 -16.30 -10.47 13.60
N SER A 109 -17.04 -11.00 12.62
CA SER A 109 -16.64 -12.21 11.87
C SER A 109 -15.58 -11.95 10.80
N VAL A 110 -15.30 -10.69 10.47
CA VAL A 110 -14.32 -10.35 9.42
C VAL A 110 -12.90 -10.38 9.98
N LYS A 111 -12.08 -11.25 9.42
CA LYS A 111 -10.65 -11.28 9.70
C LYS A 111 -9.94 -10.17 8.93
N VAL A 112 -9.17 -9.33 9.63
CA VAL A 112 -8.30 -8.35 8.99
C VAL A 112 -6.86 -8.73 9.23
N VAL A 113 -6.08 -8.86 8.16
CA VAL A 113 -4.66 -9.19 8.19
C VAL A 113 -3.88 -8.27 7.26
N MET A 114 -2.59 -8.06 7.57
CA MET A 114 -1.70 -7.39 6.62
C MET A 114 -0.90 -8.40 5.81
N ALA A 115 -0.52 -8.03 4.60
CA ALA A 115 0.43 -8.74 3.77
C ALA A 115 1.37 -7.76 3.06
N MET A 116 2.55 -8.24 2.70
CA MET A 116 3.52 -7.50 1.89
C MET A 116 3.57 -8.11 0.49
N ARG A 117 3.56 -7.25 -0.52
CA ARG A 117 3.76 -7.72 -1.90
C ARG A 117 5.16 -8.29 -2.08
N TYR A 118 6.15 -7.69 -1.40
CA TYR A 118 7.56 -8.13 -1.35
C TYR A 118 8.04 -8.16 0.10
N GLY A 119 8.74 -9.23 0.48
CA GLY A 119 9.20 -9.43 1.88
C GLY A 119 8.14 -10.09 2.77
N SER A 120 8.17 -9.85 4.09
CA SER A 120 7.38 -10.60 5.08
C SER A 120 6.45 -9.72 5.93
N PRO A 121 5.23 -10.21 6.28
CA PRO A 121 4.62 -11.48 5.83
C PRO A 121 4.24 -11.42 4.34
N SER A 122 4.65 -12.41 3.58
CA SER A 122 4.42 -12.40 2.14
C SER A 122 2.93 -12.62 1.81
N LEU A 123 2.47 -12.01 0.72
CA LEU A 123 1.08 -12.16 0.27
C LEU A 123 0.70 -13.65 0.05
N PRO A 124 1.52 -14.50 -0.60
CA PRO A 124 1.21 -15.92 -0.73
C PRO A 124 1.06 -16.65 0.61
N GLU A 125 1.95 -16.40 1.59
CA GLU A 125 1.87 -17.02 2.93
C GLU A 125 0.59 -16.62 3.66
N VAL A 126 0.19 -15.35 3.57
CA VAL A 126 -1.05 -14.86 4.17
C VAL A 126 -2.27 -15.48 3.50
N LEU A 127 -2.27 -15.64 2.18
CA LEU A 127 -3.35 -16.30 1.45
C LEU A 127 -3.45 -17.80 1.80
N ASP A 128 -2.33 -18.49 2.01
CA ASP A 128 -2.30 -19.88 2.50
C ASP A 128 -2.87 -20.00 3.92
N GLN A 129 -2.52 -19.06 4.80
CA GLN A 129 -3.08 -19.01 6.16
C GLN A 129 -4.60 -18.79 6.13
N LEU A 130 -5.10 -17.85 5.31
CA LEU A 130 -6.53 -17.62 5.17
C LEU A 130 -7.25 -18.85 4.61
N LYS A 131 -6.63 -19.55 3.68
CA LYS A 131 -7.14 -20.83 3.16
C LYS A 131 -7.24 -21.89 4.26
N ALA A 132 -6.21 -22.05 5.08
CA ALA A 132 -6.21 -23.01 6.20
C ALA A 132 -7.27 -22.66 7.27
N GLU A 133 -7.63 -21.38 7.40
CA GLU A 133 -8.68 -20.90 8.32
C GLU A 133 -10.09 -20.88 7.71
N ASN A 134 -10.26 -21.48 6.52
CA ASN A 134 -11.51 -21.55 5.77
C ASN A 134 -12.12 -20.19 5.44
N CYS A 135 -11.27 -19.22 5.06
CA CYS A 135 -11.75 -17.95 4.52
C CYS A 135 -12.19 -18.15 3.07
N GLU A 136 -13.50 -18.22 2.84
CA GLU A 136 -14.09 -18.41 1.51
C GLU A 136 -14.33 -17.11 0.75
N ARG A 137 -14.23 -15.96 1.41
CA ARG A 137 -14.41 -14.63 0.82
C ARG A 137 -13.28 -13.73 1.28
N VAL A 138 -12.50 -13.22 0.31
CA VAL A 138 -11.28 -12.46 0.57
C VAL A 138 -11.30 -11.16 -0.22
N ALA A 139 -11.33 -10.03 0.48
CA ALA A 139 -11.16 -8.71 -0.10
C ALA A 139 -9.69 -8.29 0.00
N ILE A 140 -9.07 -7.98 -1.13
CA ILE A 140 -7.70 -7.49 -1.21
C ILE A 140 -7.76 -5.97 -1.29
N LEU A 141 -7.26 -5.32 -0.25
CA LEU A 141 -7.22 -3.86 -0.10
C LEU A 141 -5.77 -3.38 -0.18
N PRO A 142 -5.33 -2.90 -1.36
CA PRO A 142 -4.00 -2.29 -1.49
C PRO A 142 -3.88 -1.03 -0.66
N ALA A 143 -2.76 -0.84 0.02
CA ALA A 143 -2.46 0.39 0.76
C ALA A 143 -2.02 1.55 -0.16
N TYR A 144 -2.41 1.47 -1.43
CA TYR A 144 -2.17 2.48 -2.47
C TYR A 144 -3.50 3.10 -2.90
N PRO A 145 -3.73 4.38 -2.62
CA PRO A 145 -4.98 5.03 -3.02
C PRO A 145 -5.15 5.10 -4.53
N GLN A 146 -4.07 5.38 -5.26
CA GLN A 146 -4.02 5.48 -6.72
C GLN A 146 -3.59 4.14 -7.33
N TYR A 147 -4.30 3.70 -8.37
CA TYR A 147 -3.91 2.51 -9.13
C TYR A 147 -2.65 2.78 -9.95
N SER A 148 -1.74 1.83 -9.95
CA SER A 148 -0.71 1.67 -10.98
C SER A 148 -0.50 0.19 -11.30
N GLY A 149 -0.11 -0.10 -12.53
CA GLY A 149 0.35 -1.44 -12.92
C GLY A 149 1.48 -1.97 -12.05
N THR A 150 2.34 -1.06 -11.57
CA THR A 150 3.51 -1.39 -10.72
C THR A 150 3.13 -1.71 -9.26
N THR A 151 1.94 -1.35 -8.82
CA THR A 151 1.46 -1.53 -7.43
C THR A 151 0.26 -2.47 -7.38
N THR A 152 -0.96 -1.95 -7.53
CA THR A 152 -2.20 -2.74 -7.50
C THR A 152 -2.21 -3.82 -8.58
N GLY A 153 -1.69 -3.53 -9.78
CA GLY A 153 -1.54 -4.52 -10.85
C GLY A 153 -0.62 -5.68 -10.46
N SER A 154 0.52 -5.39 -9.82
CA SER A 154 1.44 -6.41 -9.30
C SER A 154 0.83 -7.26 -8.18
N ILE A 155 0.05 -6.65 -7.27
CA ILE A 155 -0.71 -7.39 -6.25
C ILE A 155 -1.71 -8.33 -6.91
N SER A 156 -2.44 -7.86 -7.93
CA SER A 156 -3.43 -8.66 -8.66
C SER A 156 -2.78 -9.89 -9.30
N ASP A 157 -1.64 -9.69 -9.99
CA ASP A 157 -0.89 -10.80 -10.58
C ASP A 157 -0.47 -11.85 -9.53
N ALA A 158 0.00 -11.40 -8.36
CA ALA A 158 0.41 -12.30 -7.28
C ALA A 158 -0.78 -13.10 -6.71
N VAL A 159 -1.94 -12.45 -6.50
CA VAL A 159 -3.16 -13.10 -6.02
C VAL A 159 -3.67 -14.15 -7.04
N PHE A 160 -3.75 -13.75 -8.31
CA PHE A 160 -4.24 -14.66 -9.36
C PHE A 160 -3.28 -15.83 -9.62
N ALA A 161 -1.97 -15.58 -9.63
CA ALA A 161 -0.98 -16.64 -9.74
C ALA A 161 -1.05 -17.62 -8.56
N HIS A 162 -1.28 -17.10 -7.35
CA HIS A 162 -1.44 -17.93 -6.15
C HIS A 162 -2.64 -18.87 -6.27
N TYR A 163 -3.80 -18.35 -6.64
CA TYR A 163 -5.04 -19.15 -6.72
C TYR A 163 -5.17 -19.98 -7.98
N ALA A 164 -4.40 -19.72 -9.04
CA ALA A 164 -4.40 -20.55 -10.24
C ALA A 164 -4.04 -22.03 -9.97
N GLY A 165 -3.28 -22.31 -8.91
CA GLY A 165 -2.92 -23.67 -8.48
C GLY A 165 -3.82 -24.26 -7.38
N VAL A 166 -4.87 -23.57 -6.95
CA VAL A 166 -5.75 -23.98 -5.84
C VAL A 166 -7.06 -24.57 -6.39
N ARG A 167 -7.53 -25.68 -5.81
CA ARG A 167 -8.78 -26.35 -6.25
C ARG A 167 -10.02 -25.59 -5.83
N ASN A 168 -10.11 -25.19 -4.55
CA ASN A 168 -11.22 -24.44 -4.01
C ASN A 168 -10.80 -22.95 -3.85
N VAL A 169 -11.08 -22.15 -4.89
CA VAL A 169 -10.75 -20.73 -4.96
C VAL A 169 -11.81 -19.94 -4.16
N PRO A 170 -11.42 -19.03 -3.25
CA PRO A 170 -12.36 -18.17 -2.55
C PRO A 170 -13.01 -17.17 -3.50
N GLU A 171 -14.15 -16.60 -3.10
CA GLU A 171 -14.69 -15.40 -3.73
C GLU A 171 -13.69 -14.23 -3.48
N LEU A 172 -13.19 -13.63 -4.55
CA LEU A 172 -12.18 -12.56 -4.48
C LEU A 172 -12.78 -11.21 -4.85
N ARG A 173 -12.49 -10.20 -4.03
CA ARG A 173 -12.72 -8.80 -4.38
C ARG A 173 -11.40 -8.05 -4.41
N MET A 174 -11.02 -7.59 -5.60
CA MET A 174 -9.82 -6.78 -5.80
C MET A 174 -10.22 -5.30 -5.78
N ILE A 175 -9.84 -4.58 -4.72
CA ILE A 175 -10.08 -3.15 -4.64
C ILE A 175 -9.03 -2.45 -5.50
N LYS A 176 -9.49 -1.83 -6.59
CA LYS A 176 -8.58 -1.26 -7.58
C LYS A 176 -7.95 0.04 -7.10
N HIS A 177 -8.75 0.94 -6.55
CA HIS A 177 -8.34 2.27 -6.12
C HIS A 177 -9.37 2.89 -5.15
N TYR A 178 -8.96 3.92 -4.43
CA TYR A 178 -9.82 4.77 -3.60
C TYR A 178 -9.26 6.21 -3.51
N HIS A 179 -8.57 6.64 -4.57
CA HIS A 179 -7.85 7.91 -4.68
C HIS A 179 -8.73 9.15 -4.54
N ASP A 180 -10.04 9.01 -4.70
CA ASP A 180 -11.07 10.06 -4.61
C ASP A 180 -12.11 9.80 -3.51
N HIS A 181 -11.89 8.77 -2.68
CA HIS A 181 -12.80 8.44 -1.59
C HIS A 181 -12.81 9.55 -0.53
N ASP A 182 -14.01 10.03 -0.16
CA ASP A 182 -14.16 11.17 0.76
C ASP A 182 -13.44 10.97 2.10
N GLY A 183 -13.54 9.80 2.71
CA GLY A 183 -12.86 9.49 3.97
C GLY A 183 -11.32 9.57 3.87
N TYR A 184 -10.76 9.20 2.72
CA TYR A 184 -9.32 9.34 2.46
C TYR A 184 -8.93 10.81 2.24
N ILE A 185 -9.66 11.55 1.42
CA ILE A 185 -9.38 12.98 1.15
C ILE A 185 -9.56 13.81 2.43
N ASP A 186 -10.58 13.51 3.24
CA ASP A 186 -10.78 14.17 4.53
C ASP A 186 -9.65 13.90 5.52
N ALA A 187 -9.13 12.67 5.56
CA ALA A 187 -7.98 12.35 6.40
C ALA A 187 -6.72 13.14 5.98
N LEU A 188 -6.47 13.29 4.69
CA LEU A 188 -5.38 14.12 4.16
C LEU A 188 -5.57 15.60 4.53
N ARG A 189 -6.79 16.13 4.33
CA ARG A 189 -7.13 17.51 4.71
C ARG A 189 -6.85 17.75 6.19
N ASP A 190 -7.35 16.88 7.05
CA ASP A 190 -7.23 17.03 8.50
C ASP A 190 -5.77 16.93 8.94
N SER A 191 -4.94 16.09 8.30
CA SER A 191 -3.50 16.03 8.53
C SER A 191 -2.81 17.36 8.20
N VAL A 192 -3.12 17.94 7.03
CA VAL A 192 -2.56 19.25 6.62
C VAL A 192 -3.01 20.35 7.55
N LEU A 193 -4.31 20.42 7.90
CA LEU A 193 -4.84 21.45 8.79
C LEU A 193 -4.26 21.35 10.21
N ALA A 194 -4.09 20.13 10.73
CA ALA A 194 -3.45 19.91 12.03
C ALA A 194 -1.99 20.38 12.01
N HIS A 195 -1.26 20.10 10.93
CA HIS A 195 0.09 20.61 10.75
C HIS A 195 0.14 22.13 10.71
N TRP A 196 -0.71 22.77 9.91
CA TRP A 196 -0.77 24.24 9.81
C TRP A 196 -1.17 24.93 11.09
N LYS A 197 -2.01 24.31 11.90
CA LYS A 197 -2.39 24.83 13.22
C LYS A 197 -1.21 24.96 14.18
N ILE A 198 -0.25 24.03 14.08
CA ILE A 198 0.92 23.99 14.97
C ILE A 198 2.07 24.84 14.41
N ASN A 199 2.34 24.69 13.12
CA ASN A 199 3.54 25.23 12.48
C ASN A 199 3.27 26.49 11.65
N GLY A 200 2.00 26.88 11.48
CA GLY A 200 1.61 27.87 10.48
C GLY A 200 1.62 27.29 9.05
N ARG A 201 1.13 28.05 8.10
CA ARG A 201 1.02 27.64 6.70
C ARG A 201 2.24 28.08 5.89
N GLY A 202 2.79 27.20 5.09
CA GLY A 202 3.86 27.50 4.14
C GLY A 202 3.41 28.34 2.94
N ASP A 203 4.37 28.90 2.21
CA ASP A 203 4.11 29.68 1.00
C ASP A 203 3.47 28.82 -0.09
N LYS A 204 3.81 27.53 -0.13
CA LYS A 204 3.27 26.55 -1.07
C LYS A 204 3.15 25.17 -0.44
N LEU A 205 2.05 24.46 -0.76
CA LEU A 205 1.88 23.04 -0.46
C LEU A 205 2.33 22.21 -1.65
N VAL A 206 3.40 21.42 -1.51
CA VAL A 206 3.83 20.44 -2.51
C VAL A 206 3.22 19.09 -2.20
N MET A 207 2.53 18.51 -3.17
CA MET A 207 1.94 17.16 -3.11
C MET A 207 2.80 16.24 -3.96
N SER A 208 3.71 15.51 -3.32
CA SER A 208 4.66 14.61 -3.99
C SER A 208 4.10 13.19 -4.06
N PHE A 209 4.08 12.61 -5.26
CA PHE A 209 3.72 11.23 -5.50
C PHE A 209 4.94 10.44 -5.98
N HIS A 210 4.93 9.12 -5.80
CA HIS A 210 5.98 8.30 -6.40
C HIS A 210 5.92 8.39 -7.93
N GLY A 211 7.04 8.67 -8.57
CA GLY A 211 7.12 8.70 -10.03
C GLY A 211 6.96 7.30 -10.64
N VAL A 212 6.50 7.28 -11.88
CA VAL A 212 6.52 6.09 -12.75
C VAL A 212 7.02 6.52 -14.14
N PRO A 213 7.54 5.60 -14.97
CA PRO A 213 7.92 5.94 -16.34
C PRO A 213 6.75 6.56 -17.12
N LYS A 214 6.98 7.67 -17.81
CA LYS A 214 5.96 8.36 -18.64
C LYS A 214 5.30 7.42 -19.65
N ARG A 215 6.06 6.42 -20.11
CA ARG A 215 5.57 5.38 -21.01
C ARG A 215 4.31 4.67 -20.47
N THR A 216 4.20 4.44 -19.16
CA THR A 216 3.04 3.75 -18.57
C THR A 216 1.76 4.55 -18.77
N LEU A 217 1.79 5.87 -18.58
CA LEU A 217 0.68 6.77 -18.89
C LEU A 217 0.25 6.65 -20.36
N MET A 218 1.21 6.65 -21.28
CA MET A 218 0.93 6.54 -22.72
C MET A 218 0.33 5.19 -23.12
N LEU A 219 0.53 4.16 -22.29
CA LEU A 219 -0.04 2.82 -22.47
C LEU A 219 -1.34 2.59 -21.68
N GLY A 220 -1.90 3.63 -21.05
CA GLY A 220 -3.21 3.59 -20.42
C GLY A 220 -3.22 3.33 -18.91
N ASP A 221 -2.05 3.40 -18.22
CA ASP A 221 -2.03 3.39 -16.76
C ASP A 221 -2.67 4.68 -16.22
N PRO A 222 -3.71 4.63 -15.38
CA PRO A 222 -4.45 5.81 -14.93
C PRO A 222 -3.73 6.58 -13.81
N TYR A 223 -2.60 6.11 -13.31
CA TYR A 223 -1.92 6.62 -12.12
C TYR A 223 -1.77 8.13 -12.09
N HIS A 224 -1.26 8.72 -13.19
CA HIS A 224 -1.10 10.18 -13.32
C HIS A 224 -2.42 10.92 -13.09
N CYS A 225 -3.48 10.49 -13.75
CA CYS A 225 -4.80 11.12 -13.65
C CYS A 225 -5.38 11.01 -12.24
N GLU A 226 -5.17 9.86 -11.59
CA GLU A 226 -5.63 9.61 -10.22
C GLU A 226 -4.85 10.44 -9.20
N CYS A 227 -3.53 10.61 -9.36
CA CYS A 227 -2.71 11.52 -8.54
C CYS A 227 -3.20 12.96 -8.63
N TYR A 228 -3.43 13.47 -9.85
CA TYR A 228 -3.96 14.82 -10.05
C TYR A 228 -5.39 14.98 -9.53
N LYS A 229 -6.23 13.94 -9.61
CA LYS A 229 -7.58 13.99 -9.02
C LYS A 229 -7.52 14.08 -7.50
N THR A 230 -6.70 13.24 -6.84
CA THR A 230 -6.45 13.34 -5.39
C THR A 230 -5.98 14.74 -5.00
N ALA A 231 -4.98 15.27 -5.70
CA ALA A 231 -4.43 16.59 -5.40
C ALA A 231 -5.46 17.71 -5.54
N ARG A 232 -6.27 17.69 -6.62
CA ARG A 232 -7.33 18.68 -6.84
C ARG A 232 -8.41 18.61 -5.76
N LEU A 233 -8.84 17.40 -5.38
CA LEU A 233 -9.86 17.23 -4.33
C LEU A 233 -9.32 17.70 -2.97
N LEU A 234 -8.07 17.38 -2.64
CA LEU A 234 -7.43 17.87 -1.42
C LEU A 234 -7.31 19.39 -1.43
N ALA A 235 -6.83 19.98 -2.53
CA ALA A 235 -6.72 21.43 -2.67
C ALA A 235 -8.08 22.12 -2.52
N THR A 236 -9.14 21.56 -3.13
CA THR A 236 -10.51 22.08 -2.98
C THR A 236 -10.97 22.06 -1.52
N LYS A 237 -10.75 20.93 -0.80
CA LYS A 237 -11.13 20.83 0.63
C LYS A 237 -10.29 21.72 1.55
N LEU A 238 -9.10 22.13 1.13
CA LEU A 238 -8.22 23.08 1.84
C LEU A 238 -8.46 24.54 1.43
N GLY A 239 -9.32 24.82 0.44
CA GLY A 239 -9.56 26.15 -0.09
C GLY A 239 -8.34 26.75 -0.81
N LEU A 240 -7.51 25.94 -1.46
CA LEU A 240 -6.30 26.36 -2.15
C LEU A 240 -6.58 26.75 -3.59
N SER A 241 -6.03 27.90 -4.03
CA SER A 241 -5.94 28.24 -5.46
C SER A 241 -4.85 27.39 -6.16
N SER A 242 -4.88 27.35 -7.49
CA SER A 242 -3.87 26.64 -8.30
C SER A 242 -2.44 27.12 -8.07
N GLU A 243 -2.27 28.35 -7.62
CA GLU A 243 -0.94 28.93 -7.32
C GLU A 243 -0.39 28.49 -5.98
N GLN A 244 -1.25 28.02 -5.06
CA GLN A 244 -0.89 27.69 -3.67
C GLN A 244 -0.47 26.26 -3.47
N TYR A 245 -0.64 25.39 -4.46
CA TYR A 245 -0.16 24.02 -4.40
C TYR A 245 0.54 23.59 -5.70
N LEU A 246 1.29 22.51 -5.62
CA LEU A 246 1.97 21.92 -6.77
C LEU A 246 1.99 20.40 -6.64
N VAL A 247 1.71 19.71 -7.75
CA VAL A 247 1.88 18.25 -7.86
C VAL A 247 3.24 17.95 -8.43
N THR A 248 3.98 17.06 -7.78
CA THR A 248 5.30 16.61 -8.22
C THR A 248 5.45 15.10 -8.12
N PHE A 249 6.48 14.55 -8.77
CA PHE A 249 6.78 13.12 -8.78
C PHE A 249 8.22 12.86 -8.32
N GLN A 250 8.38 11.99 -7.32
CA GLN A 250 9.65 11.64 -6.69
C GLN A 250 10.21 10.30 -7.18
N SER A 251 11.38 9.92 -6.69
CA SER A 251 11.97 8.58 -6.81
C SER A 251 12.33 8.16 -8.24
N ARG A 252 12.67 9.10 -9.11
CA ARG A 252 13.10 8.81 -10.48
C ARG A 252 14.29 7.85 -10.50
N PHE A 253 14.16 6.79 -11.29
CA PHE A 253 15.19 5.78 -11.46
C PHE A 253 15.57 5.56 -12.94
N GLY A 254 16.87 5.40 -13.21
CA GLY A 254 17.38 5.07 -14.54
C GLY A 254 17.34 6.23 -15.53
N LYS A 255 17.46 5.91 -16.84
CA LYS A 255 17.58 6.89 -17.92
C LYS A 255 16.26 7.24 -18.62
N ALA A 256 15.20 6.47 -18.38
CA ALA A 256 13.89 6.71 -18.98
C ALA A 256 13.31 8.05 -18.53
N GLU A 257 12.44 8.62 -19.34
CA GLU A 257 11.61 9.76 -18.93
C GLU A 257 10.49 9.26 -18.00
N TRP A 258 10.37 9.90 -16.85
CA TRP A 258 9.34 9.64 -15.86
C TRP A 258 8.31 10.77 -15.83
N LEU A 259 7.21 10.58 -15.10
CA LEU A 259 6.23 11.64 -14.88
C LEU A 259 6.90 12.86 -14.24
N GLN A 260 6.48 14.03 -14.66
CA GLN A 260 7.03 15.33 -14.25
C GLN A 260 5.91 16.24 -13.72
N PRO A 261 6.29 17.32 -12.98
CA PRO A 261 7.65 17.75 -12.61
C PRO A 261 8.29 16.86 -11.53
N TYR A 262 9.63 16.74 -11.56
CA TYR A 262 10.39 15.97 -10.56
C TYR A 262 10.50 16.73 -9.24
N THR A 263 10.24 16.07 -8.10
CA THR A 263 10.16 16.73 -6.78
C THR A 263 11.44 17.48 -6.40
N ALA A 264 12.57 16.81 -6.30
CA ALA A 264 13.82 17.44 -5.82
C ALA A 264 14.30 18.60 -6.73
N PRO A 265 14.41 18.47 -8.07
CA PRO A 265 14.78 19.58 -8.94
C PRO A 265 13.80 20.77 -8.84
N THR A 266 12.50 20.49 -8.70
CA THR A 266 11.48 21.55 -8.58
C THR A 266 11.62 22.32 -7.28
N LEU A 267 11.85 21.64 -6.16
CA LEU A 267 12.10 22.28 -4.86
C LEU A 267 13.33 23.18 -4.90
N VAL A 268 14.44 22.70 -5.50
CA VAL A 268 15.66 23.49 -5.68
C VAL A 268 15.39 24.74 -6.53
N GLN A 269 14.63 24.60 -7.62
CA GLN A 269 14.29 25.74 -8.47
C GLN A 269 13.44 26.78 -7.71
N MET A 270 12.41 26.33 -6.99
CA MET A 270 11.54 27.19 -6.18
C MET A 270 12.33 27.97 -5.10
N ALA A 271 13.29 27.32 -4.44
CA ALA A 271 14.16 27.96 -3.46
C ALA A 271 15.02 29.04 -4.10
N LYS A 272 15.62 28.77 -5.28
CA LYS A 272 16.40 29.76 -6.06
C LYS A 272 15.56 30.93 -6.56
N GLU A 273 14.29 30.69 -6.87
CA GLU A 273 13.31 31.73 -7.25
C GLU A 273 12.77 32.53 -6.06
N GLY A 274 13.23 32.21 -4.86
CA GLY A 274 12.94 33.00 -3.67
C GLY A 274 11.85 32.45 -2.76
N LEU A 275 11.29 31.26 -3.04
CA LEU A 275 10.38 30.60 -2.13
C LEU A 275 11.10 30.28 -0.81
N LYS A 276 10.55 30.76 0.31
CA LYS A 276 11.23 30.63 1.61
C LYS A 276 10.74 29.47 2.42
N ARG A 277 9.44 29.14 2.32
CA ARG A 277 8.84 28.08 3.10
C ARG A 277 7.98 27.17 2.23
N VAL A 278 8.21 25.86 2.36
CA VAL A 278 7.42 24.82 1.71
C VAL A 278 6.88 23.82 2.73
N ASP A 279 5.60 23.49 2.60
CA ASP A 279 5.00 22.33 3.27
C ASP A 279 4.86 21.21 2.21
N LEU A 280 5.29 20.00 2.54
CA LEU A 280 5.24 18.87 1.60
C LEU A 280 4.50 17.68 2.21
N ILE A 281 3.57 17.12 1.46
CA ILE A 281 2.82 15.90 1.79
C ILE A 281 2.97 14.88 0.67
N CYS A 282 2.93 13.59 1.01
CA CYS A 282 3.02 12.47 0.07
C CYS A 282 1.69 11.69 -0.02
N PRO A 283 0.65 12.18 -0.75
CA PRO A 283 -0.68 11.56 -0.71
C PRO A 283 -0.73 10.13 -1.26
N GLY A 284 0.22 9.74 -2.11
CA GLY A 284 0.31 8.37 -2.63
C GLY A 284 0.72 7.31 -1.61
N PHE A 285 1.12 7.74 -0.40
CA PHE A 285 1.59 6.87 0.66
C PHE A 285 0.68 6.97 1.89
N THR A 286 0.10 5.85 2.30
CA THR A 286 -0.75 5.80 3.51
C THR A 286 0.04 5.50 4.78
N SER A 287 1.30 5.10 4.63
CA SER A 287 2.24 4.82 5.73
C SER A 287 3.61 5.39 5.40
N ASP A 288 4.27 5.98 6.39
CA ASP A 288 5.65 6.43 6.24
C ASP A 288 6.59 5.28 5.87
N CYS A 289 7.52 5.57 4.97
CA CYS A 289 8.42 4.61 4.38
C CYS A 289 9.77 5.25 4.01
N LEU A 290 10.62 4.52 3.31
CA LEU A 290 11.91 5.04 2.87
C LEU A 290 11.77 6.29 2.00
N GLU A 291 10.82 6.25 1.07
CA GLU A 291 10.57 7.29 0.09
C GLU A 291 10.01 8.58 0.72
N THR A 292 9.36 8.49 1.87
CA THR A 292 8.81 9.66 2.56
C THR A 292 9.74 10.22 3.62
N LEU A 293 10.41 9.37 4.37
CA LEU A 293 11.26 9.80 5.49
C LEU A 293 12.68 10.13 5.02
N GLU A 294 13.32 9.28 4.23
CA GLU A 294 14.69 9.51 3.79
C GLU A 294 14.74 10.43 2.57
N GLU A 295 14.04 10.10 1.49
CA GLU A 295 14.10 10.88 0.26
C GLU A 295 13.47 12.28 0.41
N ILE A 296 12.30 12.39 1.09
CA ILE A 296 11.59 13.67 1.22
C ILE A 296 11.99 14.41 2.49
N ALA A 297 11.81 13.79 3.67
CA ALA A 297 12.01 14.53 4.92
C ALA A 297 13.48 14.79 5.25
N MET A 298 14.44 14.09 4.61
CA MET A 298 15.88 14.29 4.79
C MET A 298 16.55 14.85 3.54
N GLU A 299 16.60 14.10 2.40
CA GLU A 299 17.34 14.53 1.19
C GLU A 299 16.71 15.78 0.55
N ALA A 300 15.41 15.76 0.24
CA ALA A 300 14.75 16.89 -0.43
C ALA A 300 14.70 18.14 0.45
N LYS A 301 14.58 17.98 1.77
CA LYS A 301 14.73 19.09 2.72
C LYS A 301 16.11 19.70 2.63
N HIS A 302 17.16 18.90 2.70
CA HIS A 302 18.55 19.37 2.59
C HIS A 302 18.80 20.13 1.29
N ASP A 303 18.32 19.60 0.17
CA ASP A 303 18.46 20.22 -1.16
C ASP A 303 17.74 21.56 -1.24
N PHE A 304 16.53 21.67 -0.70
CA PHE A 304 15.76 22.91 -0.65
C PHE A 304 16.45 23.99 0.19
N GLU A 305 16.91 23.63 1.40
CA GLU A 305 17.58 24.54 2.32
C GLU A 305 18.95 25.00 1.73
N THR A 306 19.70 24.09 1.13
CA THR A 306 20.98 24.41 0.46
C THR A 306 20.78 25.35 -0.74
N ALA A 307 19.65 25.25 -1.43
CA ALA A 307 19.32 26.09 -2.58
C ALA A 307 18.82 27.51 -2.19
N GLY A 308 18.67 27.81 -0.89
CA GLY A 308 18.26 29.12 -0.38
C GLY A 308 16.85 29.20 0.24
N GLY A 309 16.16 28.06 0.33
CA GLY A 309 14.97 27.93 1.16
C GLY A 309 15.30 28.07 2.64
N ARG A 310 14.30 28.44 3.48
CA ARG A 310 14.51 28.63 4.93
C ARG A 310 13.83 27.58 5.77
N GLU A 311 12.61 27.20 5.41
CA GLU A 311 11.78 26.29 6.17
C GLU A 311 11.19 25.20 5.26
N PHE A 312 11.48 23.96 5.58
CA PHE A 312 10.92 22.81 4.91
C PHE A 312 10.18 21.96 5.94
N HIS A 313 8.88 21.80 5.76
CA HIS A 313 8.05 21.00 6.64
C HIS A 313 7.50 19.78 5.88
N TYR A 314 7.93 18.59 6.30
CA TYR A 314 7.31 17.35 5.87
C TYR A 314 6.08 17.08 6.74
N ILE A 315 4.93 16.87 6.09
CA ILE A 315 3.69 16.43 6.74
C ILE A 315 3.66 14.91 6.70
N PRO A 316 3.72 14.21 7.84
CA PRO A 316 3.74 12.74 7.88
C PRO A 316 2.58 12.11 7.13
N CYS A 317 2.77 10.89 6.63
CA CYS A 317 1.71 10.09 6.07
C CYS A 317 0.58 9.85 7.09
N LEU A 318 -0.54 9.32 6.63
CA LEU A 318 -1.72 9.14 7.47
C LEU A 318 -1.49 8.17 8.64
N ASN A 319 -0.60 7.21 8.49
CA ASN A 319 -0.19 6.24 9.51
C ASN A 319 -1.40 5.67 10.29
N GLU A 320 -1.44 5.81 11.61
CA GLU A 320 -2.55 5.37 12.48
C GLU A 320 -3.57 6.48 12.78
N SER A 321 -3.62 7.54 12.00
CA SER A 321 -4.58 8.63 12.21
C SER A 321 -6.01 8.07 12.35
N PRO A 322 -6.73 8.41 13.43
CA PRO A 322 -8.10 7.90 13.64
C PRO A 322 -9.04 8.23 12.47
N LYS A 323 -8.86 9.41 11.87
CA LYS A 323 -9.64 9.82 10.70
C LYS A 323 -9.37 8.94 9.49
N TRP A 324 -8.10 8.55 9.29
CA TRP A 324 -7.73 7.62 8.25
C TRP A 324 -8.27 6.21 8.49
N ILE A 325 -8.16 5.70 9.72
CA ILE A 325 -8.69 4.37 10.06
C ILE A 325 -10.21 4.33 9.83
N ALA A 326 -10.93 5.40 10.14
CA ALA A 326 -12.36 5.52 9.82
C ALA A 326 -12.60 5.46 8.30
N GLY A 327 -11.86 6.24 7.52
CA GLY A 327 -11.95 6.22 6.06
C GLY A 327 -11.58 4.85 5.47
N LEU A 328 -10.58 4.18 6.02
CA LEU A 328 -10.18 2.83 5.61
C LEU A 328 -11.28 1.80 5.91
N ALA A 329 -11.98 1.94 7.06
CA ALA A 329 -13.12 1.11 7.39
C ALA A 329 -14.30 1.36 6.44
N ASP A 330 -14.59 2.62 6.10
CA ASP A 330 -15.64 2.96 5.12
C ASP A 330 -15.36 2.32 3.76
N ILE A 331 -14.11 2.38 3.29
CA ILE A 331 -13.67 1.71 2.05
C ILE A 331 -13.86 0.20 2.16
N ALA A 332 -13.43 -0.40 3.26
CA ALA A 332 -13.58 -1.84 3.47
C ALA A 332 -15.06 -2.25 3.49
N GLU A 333 -15.93 -1.54 4.21
CA GLU A 333 -17.37 -1.83 4.31
C GLU A 333 -18.05 -1.76 2.93
N GLN A 334 -17.72 -0.80 2.07
CA GLN A 334 -18.25 -0.73 0.70
C GLN A 334 -17.95 -2.01 -0.09
N HIS A 335 -16.80 -2.61 0.15
CA HIS A 335 -16.37 -3.84 -0.50
C HIS A 335 -16.77 -5.12 0.23
N LEU A 336 -17.39 -5.01 1.39
CA LEU A 336 -18.00 -6.13 2.12
C LEU A 336 -19.52 -6.26 1.87
N LEU A 337 -20.13 -5.33 1.14
CA LEU A 337 -21.56 -5.36 0.82
C LEU A 337 -21.97 -6.67 0.14
N GLY A 338 -23.05 -7.28 0.62
CA GLY A 338 -23.55 -8.57 0.13
C GLY A 338 -22.79 -9.80 0.66
N TRP A 339 -21.80 -9.63 1.53
CA TRP A 339 -21.22 -10.69 2.32
C TRP A 339 -21.86 -10.73 3.71
N ASP A 340 -22.11 -11.94 4.23
CA ASP A 340 -22.67 -12.12 5.59
C ASP A 340 -21.60 -11.86 6.64
N THR A 341 -21.38 -10.59 6.94
CA THR A 341 -20.37 -10.14 7.89
C THR A 341 -20.97 -9.74 9.24
N LYS A 342 -22.31 -9.52 9.28
CA LYS A 342 -23.10 -9.17 10.47
C LYS A 342 -24.13 -10.28 10.71
N THR A 343 -23.74 -11.34 11.42
CA THR A 343 -24.61 -12.48 11.67
C THR A 343 -25.25 -12.42 13.06
N THR A 344 -26.57 -12.66 13.11
CA THR A 344 -27.29 -12.85 14.39
C THR A 344 -26.94 -14.19 15.02
N PRO A 345 -27.14 -14.36 16.35
CA PRO A 345 -26.97 -15.66 16.99
C PRO A 345 -27.79 -16.78 16.34
N ALA A 346 -29.05 -16.48 15.91
CA ALA A 346 -29.89 -17.44 15.22
C ALA A 346 -29.34 -17.87 13.86
N GLN A 347 -28.81 -16.93 13.08
CA GLN A 347 -28.17 -17.24 11.80
C GLN A 347 -26.90 -18.09 11.98
N ARG A 348 -26.09 -17.81 13.00
CA ARG A 348 -24.90 -18.62 13.33
C ARG A 348 -25.27 -20.06 13.70
N GLU A 349 -26.37 -20.26 14.47
CA GLU A 349 -26.82 -21.59 14.86
C GLU A 349 -27.38 -22.34 13.64
N ALA A 350 -28.16 -21.68 12.78
CA ALA A 350 -28.68 -22.28 11.56
C ALA A 350 -27.54 -22.71 10.61
N GLU A 351 -26.51 -21.85 10.41
CA GLU A 351 -25.32 -22.15 9.62
C GLU A 351 -24.58 -23.37 10.21
N LYS A 352 -24.42 -23.43 11.52
CA LYS A 352 -23.74 -24.55 12.19
C LYS A 352 -24.45 -25.87 11.95
N GLN A 353 -25.80 -25.89 12.01
CA GLN A 353 -26.61 -27.09 11.75
C GLN A 353 -26.51 -27.56 10.29
N ASP A 354 -26.53 -26.60 9.34
CA ASP A 354 -26.35 -26.90 7.92
C ASP A 354 -24.95 -27.48 7.64
N LYS A 355 -23.91 -26.87 8.19
CA LYS A 355 -22.52 -27.35 8.08
C LYS A 355 -22.32 -28.74 8.68
N GLU A 356 -22.95 -29.06 9.83
CA GLU A 356 -22.91 -30.39 10.43
C GLU A 356 -23.60 -31.42 9.55
N THR A 357 -24.71 -31.05 8.91
CA THR A 357 -25.40 -31.93 7.95
C THR A 357 -24.52 -32.21 6.71
N GLY A 358 -23.92 -31.16 6.17
CA GLY A 358 -22.95 -31.29 5.06
C GLY A 358 -21.77 -32.21 5.42
N ARG A 359 -21.22 -32.03 6.64
CA ARG A 359 -20.13 -32.87 7.15
C ARG A 359 -20.52 -34.36 7.22
N ARG A 360 -21.68 -34.65 7.80
CA ARG A 360 -22.18 -36.04 7.89
C ARG A 360 -22.33 -36.71 6.53
N ASN A 361 -22.77 -35.94 5.52
CA ASN A 361 -22.89 -36.47 4.16
C ASN A 361 -21.50 -36.70 3.50
N ALA A 362 -20.56 -35.81 3.73
CA ALA A 362 -19.20 -35.97 3.22
C ALA A 362 -18.49 -37.19 3.85
N VAL A 363 -18.64 -37.38 5.17
CA VAL A 363 -18.07 -38.53 5.88
C VAL A 363 -18.60 -39.86 5.34
N LYS A 364 -19.90 -39.94 4.96
CA LYS A 364 -20.47 -41.14 4.33
C LYS A 364 -19.79 -41.51 3.03
N LEU A 365 -19.15 -40.57 2.35
CA LEU A 365 -18.39 -40.75 1.12
C LEU A 365 -16.88 -40.93 1.36
N GLY A 366 -16.45 -41.00 2.63
CA GLY A 366 -15.06 -41.20 3.01
C GLY A 366 -14.23 -39.91 3.07
N ALA A 367 -14.86 -38.73 3.03
CA ALA A 367 -14.19 -37.47 3.26
C ALA A 367 -14.07 -37.12 4.75
N SER A 368 -13.08 -36.29 5.10
CA SER A 368 -12.87 -35.80 6.49
C SER A 368 -13.69 -34.54 6.82
#